data_57f59e08c608c47b37a72cb9c0117138
#
_entry.id   57f59e08c608c47b37a72cb9c0117138
#
_cell.length_a   1.000
_cell.length_b   1.000
_cell.length_c   1.000
_cell.angle_alpha   90.00
_cell.angle_beta   90.00
_cell.angle_gamma   90.00
#
_symmetry.space_group_name_H-M   'P 1'
#
loop_
_entity.id
_entity.type
_entity.pdbx_description
1 polymer ?
#
loop_
_entity_poly.entity_id
_entity_poly.type
_entity_poly.pdbx_seq_one_letter_code
_entity_poly.pdbx_strand_id
1 'polypeptide(L)'
;MDKSNVELLVCTTCKKGRNLSEGLKNPGQILFDNLMAAEVPEGIRIKSVGCLANCSNGCSIVLRGQGLWSYVYGNLDEINHVETILDGLARYRESDDGRVPWRERPEHFRKNCVARIPVSYTHLTLPTKA
;
A
#
# COMPACT_ATOMS: atom_id res chain seq x y z
N MET A 1 18.50 4.33 12.81
CA MET A 1 17.94 4.41 11.48
C MET A 1 16.51 4.89 11.55
N ASP A 2 16.23 5.87 10.77
CA ASP A 2 14.93 6.50 10.82
C ASP A 2 13.90 5.66 10.08
N LYS A 3 12.86 5.25 10.79
CA LYS A 3 11.79 4.46 10.19
C LYS A 3 10.64 5.32 9.71
N SER A 4 10.87 6.61 9.57
CA SER A 4 9.81 7.54 9.23
C SER A 4 9.59 7.70 7.73
N ASN A 5 10.25 6.87 6.91
CA ASN A 5 10.17 7.00 5.45
C ASN A 5 9.32 5.93 4.80
N VAL A 6 8.21 5.61 5.43
CA VAL A 6 7.24 4.67 4.86
C VAL A 6 6.18 5.44 4.10
N GLU A 7 5.87 5.00 2.90
CA GLU A 7 4.82 5.60 2.09
C GLU A 7 3.74 4.58 1.79
N LEU A 8 2.51 5.02 1.90
CA LEU A 8 1.35 4.27 1.46
C LEU A 8 0.81 4.95 0.22
N LEU A 9 0.84 4.26 -0.91
CA LEU A 9 0.29 4.77 -2.16
C LEU A 9 -1.08 4.18 -2.36
N VAL A 10 -2.05 5.01 -2.70
CA VAL A 10 -3.44 4.58 -2.89
C VAL A 10 -3.87 4.92 -4.31
N CYS A 11 -4.39 3.93 -5.02
CA CYS A 11 -4.89 4.12 -6.38
C CYS A 11 -6.24 4.83 -6.29
N THR A 12 -6.26 6.13 -6.58
CA THR A 12 -7.48 6.92 -6.37
C THR A 12 -8.41 6.90 -7.58
N THR A 13 -7.96 6.39 -8.73
CA THR A 13 -8.83 6.28 -9.89
C THR A 13 -9.50 4.91 -9.98
N CYS A 14 -9.26 4.04 -9.02
CA CYS A 14 -9.80 2.68 -9.06
C CYS A 14 -11.30 2.67 -8.88
N LYS A 15 -12.00 2.03 -9.82
CA LYS A 15 -13.45 1.87 -9.78
C LYS A 15 -13.84 0.45 -9.44
N LYS A 16 -12.87 -0.40 -9.13
CA LYS A 16 -13.09 -1.83 -8.84
C LYS A 16 -13.81 -2.53 -9.98
N GLY A 17 -13.50 -2.11 -11.22
CA GLY A 17 -14.13 -2.71 -12.41
C GLY A 17 -15.58 -2.34 -12.59
N ARG A 18 -16.10 -1.38 -11.84
CA ARG A 18 -17.50 -1.00 -11.89
C ARG A 18 -17.70 0.28 -12.69
N ASN A 19 -18.86 0.39 -13.32
CA ASN A 19 -19.29 1.64 -13.92
C ASN A 19 -20.04 2.43 -12.87
N LEU A 20 -19.53 3.63 -12.57
CA LEU A 20 -20.14 4.46 -11.53
C LEU A 20 -21.02 5.51 -12.19
N SER A 21 -22.10 5.85 -11.50
CA SER A 21 -22.94 6.96 -11.92
C SER A 21 -22.16 8.25 -11.82
N GLU A 22 -22.55 9.20 -12.65
CA GLU A 22 -21.91 10.49 -12.65
C GLU A 22 -22.06 11.14 -11.26
N GLY A 23 -20.97 11.72 -10.78
CA GLY A 23 -20.97 12.38 -9.49
C GLY A 23 -20.58 11.50 -8.32
N LEU A 24 -20.48 10.19 -8.50
CA LEU A 24 -20.03 9.30 -7.43
C LEU A 24 -18.52 9.26 -7.39
N LYS A 25 -17.97 9.22 -6.18
CA LYS A 25 -16.54 9.06 -6.03
C LYS A 25 -16.11 7.65 -6.35
N ASN A 26 -14.92 7.52 -6.92
CA ASN A 26 -14.32 6.20 -7.12
C ASN A 26 -14.05 5.54 -5.79
N PRO A 27 -14.22 4.22 -5.67
CA PRO A 27 -13.85 3.53 -4.43
C PRO A 27 -12.43 3.84 -3.98
N GLY A 28 -11.48 3.96 -4.90
CA GLY A 28 -10.11 4.31 -4.53
C GLY A 28 -10.01 5.67 -3.88
N GLN A 29 -10.78 6.64 -4.37
CA GLN A 29 -10.79 7.96 -3.76
C GLN A 29 -11.41 7.91 -2.37
N ILE A 30 -12.47 7.12 -2.20
CA ILE A 30 -13.10 6.95 -0.90
C ILE A 30 -12.11 6.35 0.09
N LEU A 31 -11.37 5.32 -0.34
CA LEU A 31 -10.37 4.71 0.51
C LEU A 31 -9.31 5.73 0.92
N PHE A 32 -8.82 6.51 -0.04
CA PHE A 32 -7.83 7.54 0.25
C PHE A 32 -8.36 8.55 1.27
N ASP A 33 -9.60 9.02 1.06
CA ASP A 33 -10.19 10.00 1.97
C ASP A 33 -10.34 9.42 3.38
N ASN A 34 -10.76 8.17 3.48
CA ASN A 34 -10.93 7.52 4.78
C ASN A 34 -9.59 7.33 5.49
N LEU A 35 -8.55 7.00 4.75
CA LEU A 35 -7.23 6.85 5.33
C LEU A 35 -6.67 8.20 5.80
N MET A 36 -6.93 9.26 5.03
CA MET A 36 -6.46 10.59 5.43
C MET A 36 -7.19 11.10 6.66
N ALA A 37 -8.42 10.63 6.89
CA ALA A 37 -9.19 11.03 8.06
C ALA A 37 -8.86 10.20 9.30
N ALA A 38 -8.13 9.10 9.14
CA ALA A 38 -7.81 8.21 10.24
C ALA A 38 -6.53 8.65 10.92
N GLU A 39 -6.31 8.13 12.13
CA GLU A 39 -5.06 8.36 12.84
C GLU A 39 -4.01 7.42 12.26
N VAL A 40 -3.08 7.99 11.52
CA VAL A 40 -2.03 7.23 10.85
C VAL A 40 -0.79 7.22 11.74
N PRO A 41 -0.11 6.08 11.88
CA PRO A 41 1.11 6.04 12.67
C PRO A 41 2.12 7.07 12.19
N GLU A 42 2.88 7.61 13.13
CA GLU A 42 3.86 8.63 12.83
C GLU A 42 4.91 8.08 11.87
N GLY A 43 5.35 8.93 10.95
CA GLY A 43 6.39 8.54 10.00
C GLY A 43 5.87 7.89 8.74
N ILE A 44 4.56 7.83 8.57
CA ILE A 44 3.96 7.25 7.39
C ILE A 44 3.29 8.35 6.58
N ARG A 45 3.58 8.39 5.28
CA ARG A 45 2.95 9.33 4.36
C ARG A 45 1.96 8.59 3.48
N ILE A 46 0.79 9.16 3.33
CA ILE A 46 -0.23 8.61 2.44
C ILE A 46 -0.28 9.50 1.20
N LYS A 47 -0.12 8.87 0.03
CA LYS A 47 -0.11 9.58 -1.24
C LYS A 47 -1.11 8.96 -2.19
N SER A 48 -1.80 9.82 -2.94
CA SER A 48 -2.64 9.33 -4.01
C SER A 48 -1.80 9.13 -5.26
N VAL A 49 -2.11 8.08 -6.00
CA VAL A 49 -1.51 7.85 -7.31
C VAL A 49 -2.64 7.61 -8.30
N GLY A 50 -2.36 7.86 -9.58
CA GLY A 50 -3.40 7.78 -10.59
C GLY A 50 -3.87 6.37 -10.84
N CYS A 51 -2.94 5.43 -10.99
CA CYS A 51 -3.33 4.07 -11.36
C CYS A 51 -2.21 3.10 -10.99
N LEU A 52 -2.60 1.96 -10.41
CA LEU A 52 -1.68 0.87 -10.10
C LEU A 52 -1.91 -0.32 -11.01
N ALA A 53 -2.69 -0.13 -12.09
CA ALA A 53 -2.90 -1.14 -13.12
C ALA A 53 -3.50 -2.43 -12.57
N ASN A 54 -4.32 -2.34 -11.53
CA ASN A 54 -4.97 -3.51 -10.92
C ASN A 54 -6.46 -3.25 -10.75
N CYS A 55 -7.07 -2.63 -11.77
CA CYS A 55 -8.43 -2.09 -11.64
C CYS A 55 -9.48 -3.15 -11.34
N SER A 56 -9.34 -4.35 -11.90
CA SER A 56 -10.35 -5.38 -11.69
C SER A 56 -10.27 -5.97 -10.28
N ASN A 57 -9.16 -5.79 -9.59
CA ASN A 57 -8.95 -6.31 -8.23
C ASN A 57 -8.65 -5.19 -7.25
N GLY A 58 -9.17 -4.00 -7.50
CA GLY A 58 -9.00 -2.87 -6.61
C GLY A 58 -9.95 -2.97 -5.42
N CYS A 59 -9.87 -2.11 -4.44
CA CYS A 59 -8.86 -1.03 -4.41
C CYS A 59 -7.47 -1.59 -4.20
N SER A 60 -6.48 -0.84 -4.70
CA SER A 60 -5.10 -1.28 -4.62
C SER A 60 -4.25 -0.28 -3.87
N ILE A 61 -3.28 -0.78 -3.12
CA ILE A 61 -2.34 0.06 -2.38
C ILE A 61 -0.94 -0.49 -2.55
N VAL A 62 0.04 0.37 -2.31
CA VAL A 62 1.45 -0.02 -2.26
C VAL A 62 2.03 0.46 -0.96
N LEU A 63 2.74 -0.42 -0.27
CA LEU A 63 3.55 -0.08 0.89
C LEU A 63 5.00 -0.07 0.43
N ARG A 64 5.69 1.03 0.65
CA ARG A 64 7.10 1.11 0.27
C ARG A 64 7.85 2.02 1.23
N GLY A 65 9.16 1.88 1.26
CA GLY A 65 10.02 2.72 2.06
C GLY A 65 11.46 2.49 1.68
N GLN A 66 12.30 3.43 2.05
CA GLN A 66 13.71 3.32 1.75
C GLN A 66 14.31 2.14 2.52
N GLY A 67 14.98 1.25 1.80
CA GLY A 67 15.57 0.08 2.42
C GLY A 67 14.57 -1.01 2.76
N LEU A 68 13.34 -0.89 2.30
CA LEU A 68 12.29 -1.86 2.61
C LEU A 68 11.77 -2.51 1.35
N TRP A 69 11.35 -3.76 1.46
CA TRP A 69 10.65 -4.41 0.38
C TRP A 69 9.33 -3.69 0.14
N SER A 70 8.92 -3.60 -1.10
CA SER A 70 7.64 -2.98 -1.46
C SER A 70 6.60 -4.07 -1.67
N TYR A 71 5.37 -3.76 -1.26
CA TYR A 71 4.26 -4.71 -1.38
C TYR A 71 3.08 -4.05 -2.05
N VAL A 72 2.44 -4.78 -2.95
CA VAL A 72 1.20 -4.34 -3.60
C VAL A 72 0.09 -5.24 -3.13
N TYR A 73 -0.98 -4.66 -2.63
CA TYR A 73 -2.16 -5.39 -2.17
C TYR A 73 -3.38 -4.94 -2.94
N GLY A 74 -4.29 -5.87 -3.17
CA GLY A 74 -5.51 -5.57 -3.89
C GLY A 74 -6.75 -6.03 -3.16
N ASN A 75 -7.88 -5.97 -3.83
CA ASN A 75 -9.18 -6.41 -3.33
C ASN A 75 -9.55 -5.75 -2.00
N LEU A 76 -9.12 -4.50 -1.80
CA LEU A 76 -9.40 -3.82 -0.54
C LEU A 76 -10.76 -3.16 -0.59
N ASP A 77 -11.46 -3.22 0.54
CA ASP A 77 -12.72 -2.52 0.70
C ASP A 77 -12.47 -1.11 1.19
N GLU A 78 -13.06 -0.15 0.52
CA GLU A 78 -12.78 1.26 0.78
C GLU A 78 -13.26 1.72 2.15
N ILE A 79 -14.13 0.94 2.79
CA ILE A 79 -14.69 1.28 4.10
C ILE A 79 -14.19 0.32 5.17
N ASN A 80 -14.28 -0.98 4.90
CA ASN A 80 -14.08 -1.99 5.94
C ASN A 80 -12.64 -2.36 6.18
N HIS A 81 -11.73 -2.01 5.26
CA HIS A 81 -10.33 -2.40 5.40
C HIS A 81 -9.41 -1.27 5.82
N VAL A 82 -9.97 -0.12 6.21
CA VAL A 82 -9.13 1.00 6.64
C VAL A 82 -8.26 0.59 7.82
N GLU A 83 -8.86 -0.02 8.84
CA GLU A 83 -8.09 -0.43 10.01
C GLU A 83 -7.12 -1.56 9.69
N THR A 84 -7.51 -2.44 8.78
CA THR A 84 -6.61 -3.51 8.32
C THR A 84 -5.35 -2.91 7.71
N ILE A 85 -5.52 -1.89 6.87
CA ILE A 85 -4.39 -1.23 6.23
C ILE A 85 -3.51 -0.56 7.28
N LEU A 86 -4.11 0.12 8.25
CA LEU A 86 -3.34 0.81 9.27
C LEU A 86 -2.58 -0.19 10.14
N ASP A 87 -3.18 -1.32 10.47
CA ASP A 87 -2.50 -2.37 11.22
C ASP A 87 -1.33 -2.92 10.42
N GLY A 88 -1.55 -3.19 9.15
CA GLY A 88 -0.49 -3.67 8.28
C GLY A 88 0.64 -2.68 8.12
N LEU A 89 0.31 -1.39 8.03
CA LEU A 89 1.32 -0.34 7.96
C LEU A 89 2.17 -0.29 9.21
N ALA A 90 1.54 -0.41 10.39
CA ALA A 90 2.28 -0.37 11.63
C ALA A 90 3.27 -1.53 11.70
N ARG A 91 2.83 -2.73 11.34
CA ARG A 91 3.70 -3.89 11.34
C ARG A 91 4.81 -3.77 10.32
N TYR A 92 4.49 -3.23 9.15
CA TYR A 92 5.46 -3.01 8.08
C TYR A 92 6.54 -2.03 8.55
N ARG A 93 6.13 -0.94 9.18
CA ARG A 93 7.04 0.08 9.66
C ARG A 93 7.96 -0.47 10.74
N GLU A 94 7.44 -1.39 11.58
CA GLU A 94 8.22 -1.97 12.66
C GLU A 94 9.20 -3.04 12.18
N SER A 95 9.02 -3.52 10.95
CA SER A 95 9.89 -4.56 10.43
C SER A 95 11.27 -4.01 10.11
N ASP A 96 12.25 -4.90 10.02
CA ASP A 96 13.62 -4.48 9.70
C ASP A 96 13.77 -4.13 8.23
N ASP A 97 13.12 -4.88 7.34
CA ASP A 97 13.31 -4.71 5.91
C ASP A 97 12.00 -4.71 5.12
N GLY A 98 10.88 -4.57 5.80
CA GLY A 98 9.57 -4.56 5.16
C GLY A 98 8.93 -5.92 5.07
N ARG A 99 9.66 -6.99 5.32
CA ARG A 99 9.09 -8.34 5.25
C ARG A 99 8.53 -8.74 6.61
N VAL A 100 7.27 -8.46 6.80
CA VAL A 100 6.57 -8.84 8.02
C VAL A 100 6.38 -10.36 8.00
N PRO A 101 6.68 -11.08 9.10
CA PRO A 101 6.43 -12.51 9.13
C PRO A 101 5.00 -12.83 8.74
N TRP A 102 4.83 -13.89 7.96
CA TRP A 102 3.54 -14.21 7.37
C TRP A 102 2.42 -14.28 8.40
N ARG A 103 2.71 -14.87 9.56
CA ARG A 103 1.71 -15.02 10.62
C ARG A 103 1.28 -13.70 11.23
N GLU A 104 2.13 -12.68 11.14
CA GLU A 104 1.84 -11.38 11.75
C GLU A 104 1.16 -10.43 10.80
N ARG A 105 0.97 -10.83 9.55
CA ARG A 105 0.29 -9.98 8.58
C ARG A 105 -1.21 -10.07 8.79
N PRO A 106 -1.94 -8.97 8.58
CA PRO A 106 -3.40 -9.05 8.57
C PRO A 106 -3.86 -10.11 7.57
N GLU A 107 -4.96 -10.76 7.88
CA GLU A 107 -5.45 -11.86 7.04
C GLU A 107 -5.66 -11.41 5.60
N HIS A 108 -6.23 -10.23 5.40
CA HIS A 108 -6.46 -9.74 4.04
C HIS A 108 -5.14 -9.62 3.27
N PHE A 109 -4.09 -9.14 3.94
CA PHE A 109 -2.79 -8.99 3.30
C PHE A 109 -2.20 -10.34 2.91
N ARG A 110 -2.43 -11.36 3.74
CA ARG A 110 -1.92 -12.69 3.43
C ARG A 110 -2.55 -13.26 2.16
N LYS A 111 -3.82 -12.95 1.93
CA LYS A 111 -4.58 -13.55 0.84
C LYS A 111 -4.60 -12.70 -0.42
N ASN A 112 -4.22 -11.44 -0.34
CA ASN A 112 -4.42 -10.51 -1.45
C ASN A 112 -3.16 -9.73 -1.81
N CYS A 113 -2.01 -10.31 -1.58
CA CYS A 113 -0.75 -9.71 -2.02
C CYS A 113 -0.62 -9.96 -3.52
N VAL A 114 -0.65 -8.88 -4.29
CA VAL A 114 -0.53 -8.95 -5.74
C VAL A 114 0.92 -9.17 -6.14
N ALA A 115 1.83 -8.47 -5.47
CA ALA A 115 3.25 -8.56 -5.77
C ALA A 115 4.05 -8.04 -4.62
N ARG A 116 5.29 -8.54 -4.50
CA ARG A 116 6.25 -7.94 -3.60
C ARG A 116 7.51 -7.68 -4.41
N ILE A 117 8.16 -6.58 -4.10
CA ILE A 117 9.28 -6.11 -4.87
C ILE A 117 10.48 -5.98 -3.94
N PRO A 118 11.61 -6.63 -4.27
CA PRO A 118 12.79 -6.57 -3.42
C PRO A 118 13.29 -5.14 -3.24
N VAL A 119 14.05 -4.94 -2.18
CA VAL A 119 14.66 -3.65 -1.92
C VAL A 119 15.49 -3.25 -3.13
N SER A 120 15.36 -1.98 -3.51
CA SER A 120 16.14 -1.45 -4.61
C SER A 120 17.54 -1.10 -4.14
N TYR A 121 18.54 -1.60 -4.83
CA TYR A 121 19.93 -1.29 -4.54
C TYR A 121 20.57 -0.49 -5.65
N THR A 122 19.77 0.25 -6.40
CA THR A 122 20.29 0.95 -7.56
C THR A 122 21.45 1.86 -7.23
N HIS A 123 21.47 2.42 -6.05
CA HIS A 123 22.56 3.29 -5.64
C HIS A 123 23.84 2.51 -5.30
N LEU A 124 23.74 1.22 -5.17
CA LEU A 124 24.87 0.39 -4.81
C LEU A 124 25.53 -0.28 -5.99
N THR A 125 24.95 -0.33 -7.05
CA THR A 125 25.36 -1.12 -8.15
C THR A 125 26.46 -0.86 -8.96
N LEU A 126 26.14 -0.94 -8.51
CA LEU A 126 26.63 -1.15 -9.04
C LEU A 126 27.31 -1.84 -9.52
N PRO A 127 27.81 -2.05 -9.52
CA PRO A 127 28.43 -2.58 -10.19
C PRO A 127 28.33 -3.47 -11.09
N THR A 128 28.03 -3.44 -11.05
CA THR A 128 27.94 -4.07 -11.57
C THR A 128 27.87 -4.62 -12.46
N LYS A 129 27.79 -4.71 -12.74
CA LYS A 129 27.77 -5.19 -13.52
C LYS A 129 28.31 -5.39 -14.16
N ALA A 130 28.33 -5.30 -13.71
CA ALA A 130 29.07 -5.41 -14.59
C ALA A 130 29.32 -5.95 -15.44
#